data_60938164739a24d4fb178073636a9f2a
#
_entry.id   60938164739a24d4fb178073636a9f2a
#
_cell.length_a   1.000
_cell.length_b   1.000
_cell.length_c   1.000
_cell.angle_alpha   90.00
_cell.angle_beta   90.00
_cell.angle_gamma   90.00
#
_symmetry.space_group_name_H-M   'P 1'
#
loop_
_entity.id
_entity.type
_entity.pdbx_description
1 polymer ?
#
loop_
_entity_poly.entity_id
_entity_poly.type
_entity_poly.pdbx_seq_one_letter_code
_entity_poly.pdbx_strand_id
1 'polypeptide(L)'
;EETLARAILVHDALWESGYLTGDMTQYELARAYYVWLCNNCVYDEGTVSSSSLSHLAYSALVDGVAVCDGYTGAYDLLLRLEGIECTALMNADHIWTVAELDGKTYHIDTTWGDQGTRVDMSFFGMTEAQSRTKHAW
;
A
#
# COMPACT_ATOMS: atom_id res chain seq x y z
N GLU A 1 -13.33 -1.11 14.94
CA GLU A 1 -12.13 -1.92 14.97
C GLU A 1 -10.89 -1.02 14.84
N GLU A 2 -9.83 -1.35 15.58
CA GLU A 2 -8.67 -0.46 15.73
C GLU A 2 -7.94 -0.17 14.42
N THR A 3 -7.83 -1.16 13.54
CA THR A 3 -7.14 -0.98 12.26
C THR A 3 -7.88 0.04 11.39
N LEU A 4 -9.20 -0.08 11.31
CA LEU A 4 -10.01 0.85 10.54
C LEU A 4 -9.96 2.25 11.17
N ALA A 5 -10.04 2.33 12.49
CA ALA A 5 -9.96 3.63 13.19
C ALA A 5 -8.62 4.31 12.89
N ARG A 6 -7.52 3.56 12.90
CA ARG A 6 -6.19 4.12 12.60
C ARG A 6 -6.10 4.55 11.14
N ALA A 7 -6.65 3.77 10.22
CA ALA A 7 -6.67 4.14 8.80
C ALA A 7 -7.45 5.43 8.57
N ILE A 8 -8.57 5.60 9.26
CA ILE A 8 -9.36 6.83 9.18
C ILE A 8 -8.56 8.02 9.71
N LEU A 9 -7.83 7.85 10.82
CA LEU A 9 -6.98 8.92 11.34
C LEU A 9 -5.89 9.33 10.34
N VAL A 10 -5.27 8.37 9.70
CA VAL A 10 -4.26 8.65 8.67
C VAL A 10 -4.90 9.38 7.49
N HIS A 11 -6.02 8.87 7.01
CA HIS A 11 -6.79 9.49 5.94
C HIS A 11 -7.10 10.96 6.26
N ASP A 12 -7.69 11.18 7.43
CA ASP A 12 -8.12 12.52 7.82
C ASP A 12 -6.93 13.47 7.96
N ALA A 13 -5.83 13.01 8.54
CA ALA A 13 -4.64 13.82 8.70
C ALA A 13 -4.03 14.21 7.35
N LEU A 14 -4.01 13.30 6.38
CA LEU A 14 -3.47 13.59 5.06
C LEU A 14 -4.34 14.58 4.29
N TRP A 15 -5.66 14.50 4.44
CA TRP A 15 -6.57 15.47 3.85
C TRP A 15 -6.44 16.84 4.51
N GLU A 16 -6.40 16.87 5.84
CA GLU A 16 -6.29 18.13 6.59
C GLU A 16 -4.97 18.85 6.33
N SER A 17 -3.88 18.11 6.13
CA SER A 17 -2.57 18.70 5.87
C SER A 17 -2.43 19.27 4.45
N GLY A 18 -3.35 18.94 3.54
CA GLY A 18 -3.26 19.32 2.14
C GLY A 18 -2.38 18.39 1.30
N TYR A 19 -1.89 17.30 1.88
CA TYR A 19 -1.16 16.28 1.12
C TYR A 19 -2.08 15.63 0.07
N LEU A 20 -3.34 15.36 0.45
CA LEU A 20 -4.39 14.92 -0.46
C LEU A 20 -5.33 16.09 -0.72
N THR A 21 -5.73 16.28 -1.96
CA THR A 21 -6.59 17.40 -2.36
C THR A 21 -7.74 16.91 -3.24
N GLY A 22 -8.83 17.70 -3.27
CA GLY A 22 -10.05 17.32 -3.96
C GLY A 22 -9.96 17.32 -5.48
N ASP A 23 -8.90 17.89 -6.05
CA ASP A 23 -8.68 17.88 -7.50
C ASP A 23 -7.82 16.70 -7.98
N MET A 24 -7.38 15.84 -7.07
CA MET A 24 -6.61 14.65 -7.44
C MET A 24 -7.50 13.60 -8.08
N THR A 25 -6.99 12.97 -9.15
CA THR A 25 -7.60 11.79 -9.75
C THR A 25 -7.40 10.59 -8.83
N GLN A 26 -8.11 9.49 -9.09
CA GLN A 26 -7.89 8.24 -8.34
C GLN A 26 -6.44 7.77 -8.47
N TYR A 27 -5.87 7.89 -9.66
CA TYR A 27 -4.46 7.54 -9.89
C TYR A 27 -3.55 8.38 -9.01
N GLU A 28 -3.79 9.68 -8.94
CA GLU A 28 -2.99 10.59 -8.10
C GLU A 28 -3.16 10.32 -6.61
N LEU A 29 -4.37 10.03 -6.16
CA LEU A 29 -4.62 9.64 -4.77
C LEU A 29 -3.90 8.35 -4.42
N ALA A 30 -4.01 7.35 -5.29
CA ALA A 30 -3.34 6.06 -5.07
C ALA A 30 -1.82 6.22 -5.04
N ARG A 31 -1.27 7.09 -5.90
CA ARG A 31 0.16 7.38 -5.93
C ARG A 31 0.60 8.07 -4.64
N ALA A 32 -0.19 9.02 -4.16
CA ALA A 32 0.12 9.73 -2.93
C ALA A 32 0.14 8.78 -1.73
N TYR A 33 -0.82 7.88 -1.61
CA TYR A 33 -0.83 6.88 -0.55
C TYR A 33 0.33 5.90 -0.67
N TYR A 34 0.70 5.53 -1.88
CA TYR A 34 1.86 4.66 -2.13
C TYR A 34 3.13 5.30 -1.59
N VAL A 35 3.38 6.56 -1.94
CA VAL A 35 4.55 7.28 -1.47
C VAL A 35 4.51 7.45 0.05
N TRP A 36 3.34 7.80 0.59
CA TRP A 36 3.19 7.96 2.04
C TRP A 36 3.52 6.66 2.78
N LEU A 37 2.95 5.55 2.34
CA LEU A 37 3.15 4.27 3.02
C LEU A 37 4.62 3.84 2.95
N CYS A 38 5.25 3.96 1.79
CA CYS A 38 6.67 3.60 1.65
C CYS A 38 7.56 4.46 2.53
N ASN A 39 7.18 5.71 2.79
CA ASN A 39 7.96 6.60 3.65
C ASN A 39 7.65 6.44 5.14
N ASN A 40 6.56 5.76 5.49
CA ASN A 40 6.12 5.63 6.88
C ASN A 40 6.07 4.20 7.38
N CYS A 41 6.55 3.26 6.59
CA CYS A 41 6.61 1.86 6.97
C CYS A 41 7.97 1.28 6.60
N VAL A 42 8.45 0.37 7.43
CA VAL A 42 9.73 -0.32 7.22
C VAL A 42 9.45 -1.81 7.08
N TYR A 43 10.12 -2.45 6.13
CA TYR A 43 9.95 -3.88 5.95
C TYR A 43 10.55 -4.66 7.13
N ASP A 44 9.76 -5.59 7.67
CA ASP A 44 10.21 -6.45 8.76
C ASP A 44 11.06 -7.59 8.19
N GLU A 45 12.37 -7.52 8.37
CA GLU A 45 13.30 -8.50 7.86
C GLU A 45 13.52 -9.67 8.84
N GLY A 46 12.61 -9.81 9.81
CA GLY A 46 12.71 -10.91 10.77
C GLY A 46 13.63 -10.66 11.94
N THR A 47 14.22 -9.49 12.01
CA THR A 47 15.15 -9.15 13.10
C THR A 47 14.45 -8.67 14.36
N VAL A 48 13.25 -8.13 14.20
CA VAL A 48 12.51 -7.54 15.31
C VAL A 48 11.72 -8.61 16.06
N SER A 49 11.13 -9.52 15.32
CA SER A 49 10.48 -10.69 15.87
C SER A 49 9.97 -11.55 14.72
N SER A 50 9.81 -12.81 14.99
CA SER A 50 9.08 -13.69 14.10
C SER A 50 7.58 -13.50 14.29
N SER A 51 7.16 -12.32 14.70
CA SER A 51 5.79 -12.04 15.05
C SER A 51 4.89 -12.08 13.83
N SER A 52 3.79 -12.80 13.95
CA SER A 52 2.73 -12.79 12.95
C SER A 52 2.07 -11.41 12.83
N LEU A 53 2.34 -10.50 13.76
CA LEU A 53 1.76 -9.14 13.73
C LEU A 53 2.19 -8.36 12.51
N SER A 54 3.40 -8.60 11.98
CA SER A 54 3.89 -7.93 10.78
C SER A 54 3.05 -8.24 9.54
N HIS A 55 2.23 -9.27 9.58
CA HIS A 55 1.31 -9.63 8.50
C HIS A 55 0.00 -8.85 8.56
N LEU A 56 -0.19 -7.99 9.57
CA LEU A 56 -1.43 -7.24 9.74
C LEU A 56 -1.28 -5.80 9.26
N ALA A 57 -2.34 -5.30 8.62
CA ALA A 57 -2.41 -3.89 8.25
C ALA A 57 -2.22 -2.97 9.47
N TYR A 58 -2.67 -3.40 10.63
CA TYR A 58 -2.49 -2.67 11.89
C TYR A 58 -1.01 -2.36 12.13
N SER A 59 -0.15 -3.36 11.97
CA SER A 59 1.28 -3.17 12.20
C SER A 59 1.88 -2.10 11.27
N ALA A 60 1.49 -2.11 10.00
CA ALA A 60 1.96 -1.11 9.05
C ALA A 60 1.49 0.29 9.42
N LEU A 61 0.23 0.43 9.84
CA LEU A 61 -0.38 1.73 10.12
C LEU A 61 0.00 2.30 11.48
N VAL A 62 0.20 1.45 12.48
CA VAL A 62 0.46 1.88 13.86
C VAL A 62 1.94 1.81 14.18
N ASP A 63 2.57 0.66 13.93
CA ASP A 63 3.96 0.42 14.31
C ASP A 63 4.94 0.85 13.22
N GLY A 64 4.47 1.00 11.99
CA GLY A 64 5.33 1.35 10.86
C GLY A 64 6.29 0.24 10.46
N VAL A 65 5.94 -1.01 10.76
CA VAL A 65 6.74 -2.20 10.43
C VAL A 65 5.82 -3.29 9.92
N ALA A 66 6.13 -3.89 8.78
CA ALA A 66 5.29 -4.94 8.22
C ALA A 66 6.04 -5.78 7.19
N VAL A 67 5.45 -6.91 6.82
CA VAL A 67 5.81 -7.67 5.63
C VAL A 67 4.73 -7.43 4.55
N CYS A 68 4.81 -8.15 3.43
CA CYS A 68 3.95 -7.87 2.27
C CYS A 68 2.44 -7.87 2.59
N ASP A 69 1.98 -8.78 3.46
CA ASP A 69 0.57 -8.84 3.85
C ASP A 69 0.13 -7.55 4.56
N GLY A 70 0.98 -7.04 5.46
CA GLY A 70 0.69 -5.82 6.20
C GLY A 70 0.71 -4.59 5.30
N TYR A 71 1.71 -4.48 4.43
CA TYR A 71 1.78 -3.38 3.46
C TYR A 71 0.55 -3.37 2.56
N THR A 72 0.23 -4.52 1.98
CA THR A 72 -0.88 -4.64 1.03
C THR A 72 -2.21 -4.38 1.71
N GLY A 73 -2.41 -4.96 2.90
CA GLY A 73 -3.64 -4.74 3.67
C GLY A 73 -3.84 -3.28 4.05
N ALA A 74 -2.78 -2.61 4.51
CA ALA A 74 -2.85 -1.20 4.86
C ALA A 74 -3.16 -0.34 3.63
N TYR A 75 -2.46 -0.60 2.54
CA TYR A 75 -2.66 0.16 1.31
C TYR A 75 -4.08 0.00 0.77
N ASP A 76 -4.56 -1.25 0.69
CA ASP A 76 -5.90 -1.53 0.20
C ASP A 76 -6.97 -0.85 1.06
N LEU A 77 -6.77 -0.85 2.37
CA LEU A 77 -7.71 -0.20 3.28
C LEU A 77 -7.77 1.31 3.03
N LEU A 78 -6.61 1.96 2.87
CA LEU A 78 -6.56 3.39 2.58
C LEU A 78 -7.22 3.71 1.24
N LEU A 79 -7.01 2.89 0.21
CA LEU A 79 -7.66 3.09 -1.09
C LEU A 79 -9.17 2.94 -0.97
N ARG A 80 -9.65 1.97 -0.19
CA ARG A 80 -11.08 1.77 0.00
C ARG A 80 -11.74 2.94 0.72
N LEU A 81 -11.03 3.62 1.59
CA LEU A 81 -11.54 4.84 2.23
C LEU A 81 -11.76 5.96 1.20
N GLU A 82 -11.07 5.91 0.07
CA GLU A 82 -11.28 6.86 -1.03
C GLU A 82 -12.32 6.38 -2.04
N GLY A 83 -12.98 5.25 -1.78
CA GLY A 83 -13.93 4.68 -2.72
C GLY A 83 -13.28 4.01 -3.92
N ILE A 84 -11.99 3.70 -3.85
CA ILE A 84 -11.26 3.05 -4.94
C ILE A 84 -11.42 1.54 -4.80
N GLU A 85 -11.84 0.88 -5.89
CA GLU A 85 -11.94 -0.56 -5.92
C GLU A 85 -10.55 -1.18 -6.01
N CYS A 86 -10.25 -2.09 -5.09
CA CYS A 86 -8.98 -2.79 -5.09
C CYS A 86 -9.12 -4.16 -4.43
N THR A 87 -8.18 -5.03 -4.75
CA THR A 87 -8.09 -6.36 -4.15
C THR A 87 -6.63 -6.75 -4.04
N ALA A 88 -6.36 -7.75 -3.22
CA ALA A 88 -5.03 -8.32 -3.11
C ALA A 88 -4.90 -9.49 -4.08
N LEU A 89 -3.78 -9.56 -4.78
CA LEU A 89 -3.43 -10.70 -5.61
C LEU A 89 -2.21 -11.36 -5.00
N MET A 90 -2.21 -12.67 -4.89
CA MET A 90 -1.08 -13.37 -4.30
C MET A 90 -0.66 -14.57 -5.15
N ASN A 91 0.64 -14.85 -5.09
CA ASN A 91 1.20 -16.10 -5.60
C ASN A 91 1.72 -16.92 -4.41
N ALA A 92 2.58 -17.91 -4.65
CA ALA A 92 3.08 -18.77 -3.59
C ALA A 92 3.92 -18.02 -2.54
N ASP A 93 4.56 -16.93 -2.93
CA ASP A 93 5.59 -16.28 -2.10
C ASP A 93 5.30 -14.82 -1.77
N HIS A 94 4.32 -14.19 -2.39
CA HIS A 94 4.14 -12.74 -2.28
C HIS A 94 2.68 -12.33 -2.47
N ILE A 95 2.37 -11.10 -2.06
CA ILE A 95 1.04 -10.50 -2.20
C ILE A 95 1.22 -9.02 -2.56
N TRP A 96 0.38 -8.53 -3.46
CA TRP A 96 0.38 -7.13 -3.88
C TRP A 96 -1.03 -6.68 -4.25
N THR A 97 -1.19 -5.42 -4.58
CA THR A 97 -2.50 -4.82 -4.86
C THR A 97 -2.80 -4.76 -6.35
N VAL A 98 -4.06 -5.03 -6.69
CA VAL A 98 -4.62 -4.72 -8.00
C VAL A 98 -5.75 -3.72 -7.76
N ALA A 99 -5.70 -2.57 -8.41
CA ALA A 99 -6.68 -1.49 -8.20
C ALA A 99 -7.20 -0.96 -9.52
N GLU A 100 -8.46 -0.51 -9.49
CA GLU A 100 -9.05 0.22 -10.61
C GLU A 100 -8.91 1.71 -10.36
N LEU A 101 -8.16 2.39 -11.21
CA LEU A 101 -7.89 3.82 -11.09
C LEU A 101 -8.35 4.51 -12.37
N ASP A 102 -9.34 5.39 -12.24
CA ASP A 102 -9.87 6.15 -13.37
C ASP A 102 -10.29 5.25 -14.55
N GLY A 103 -10.89 4.10 -14.22
CA GLY A 103 -11.41 3.16 -15.21
C GLY A 103 -10.39 2.20 -15.80
N LYS A 104 -9.16 2.18 -15.28
CA LYS A 104 -8.11 1.26 -15.74
C LYS A 104 -7.58 0.43 -14.59
N THR A 105 -7.18 -0.80 -14.88
CA THR A 105 -6.63 -1.73 -13.88
C THR A 105 -5.11 -1.59 -13.81
N TYR A 106 -4.59 -1.44 -12.60
CA TYR A 106 -3.16 -1.33 -12.34
C TYR A 106 -2.75 -2.29 -11.24
N HIS A 107 -1.52 -2.79 -11.35
CA HIS A 107 -0.86 -3.55 -10.28
C HIS A 107 0.08 -2.63 -9.50
N ILE A 108 0.05 -2.74 -8.18
CA ILE A 108 0.81 -1.85 -7.29
C ILE A 108 1.42 -2.70 -6.18
N ASP A 109 2.73 -2.63 -6.01
CA ASP A 109 3.44 -3.40 -4.99
C ASP A 109 4.12 -2.45 -4.01
N THR A 110 3.44 -2.15 -2.92
CA THR A 110 3.95 -1.23 -1.89
C THR A 110 5.15 -1.80 -1.15
N THR A 111 5.21 -3.12 -0.98
CA THR A 111 6.33 -3.77 -0.29
C THR A 111 7.63 -3.56 -1.07
N TRP A 112 7.61 -3.89 -2.37
CA TRP A 112 8.79 -3.77 -3.22
C TRP A 112 9.08 -2.31 -3.60
N GLY A 113 8.07 -1.45 -3.52
CA GLY A 113 8.26 -0.03 -3.70
C GLY A 113 9.06 0.61 -2.59
N ASP A 114 9.04 0.02 -1.40
CA ASP A 114 9.79 0.53 -0.26
C ASP A 114 11.22 -0.03 -0.30
N GLN A 115 12.14 0.79 -0.76
CA GLN A 115 13.56 0.43 -0.85
C GLN A 115 14.36 0.96 0.33
N GLY A 116 13.70 1.28 1.45
CA GLY A 116 14.32 1.76 2.66
C GLY A 116 14.71 3.24 2.58
N THR A 117 15.68 3.57 1.75
CA THR A 117 16.17 4.94 1.62
C THR A 117 15.47 5.73 0.51
N ARG A 118 14.68 5.04 -0.32
CA ARG A 118 13.95 5.69 -1.42
C ARG A 118 12.70 4.90 -1.76
N VAL A 119 11.77 5.56 -2.45
CA VAL A 119 10.57 4.93 -2.99
C VAL A 119 10.82 4.60 -4.46
N ASP A 120 10.62 3.32 -4.81
CA ASP A 120 10.78 2.88 -6.20
C ASP A 120 9.41 2.96 -6.89
N MET A 121 9.26 3.94 -7.76
CA MET A 121 7.99 4.18 -8.46
C MET A 121 7.72 3.17 -9.56
N SER A 122 8.68 2.31 -9.91
CA SER A 122 8.45 1.30 -10.95
C SER A 122 7.48 0.21 -10.51
N PHE A 123 7.19 0.11 -9.20
CA PHE A 123 6.21 -0.83 -8.66
C PHE A 123 4.84 -0.17 -8.46
N PHE A 124 4.68 1.06 -8.88
CA PHE A 124 3.39 1.74 -8.88
C PHE A 124 2.84 1.85 -10.29
N GLY A 125 1.54 1.58 -10.45
CA GLY A 125 0.86 1.79 -11.72
C GLY A 125 1.33 0.85 -12.83
N MET A 126 1.68 -0.37 -12.49
CA MET A 126 2.08 -1.37 -13.48
C MET A 126 0.86 -1.89 -14.25
N THR A 127 1.03 -2.10 -15.56
CA THR A 127 0.07 -2.92 -16.31
C THR A 127 0.22 -4.38 -15.89
N GLU A 128 -0.75 -5.23 -16.27
CA GLU A 128 -0.63 -6.65 -15.98
C GLU A 128 0.65 -7.23 -16.60
N ALA A 129 0.97 -6.85 -17.83
CA ALA A 129 2.18 -7.33 -18.51
C ALA A 129 3.45 -6.92 -17.75
N GLN A 130 3.51 -5.67 -17.29
CA GLN A 130 4.64 -5.19 -16.50
C GLN A 130 4.75 -5.94 -15.16
N SER A 131 3.62 -6.15 -14.50
CA SER A 131 3.58 -6.87 -13.23
C SER A 131 4.07 -8.31 -13.41
N ARG A 132 3.70 -8.97 -14.51
CA ARG A 132 4.14 -10.34 -14.78
C ARG A 132 5.65 -10.46 -15.01
N THR A 133 6.31 -9.37 -15.41
CA THR A 133 7.77 -9.39 -15.54
C THR A 133 8.47 -9.34 -14.17
N LYS A 134 7.76 -8.91 -13.13
CA LYS A 134 8.31 -8.74 -11.77
C LYS A 134 7.77 -9.77 -10.79
N HIS A 135 6.59 -10.28 -11.04
CA HIS A 135 5.94 -11.28 -10.19
C HIS A 135 5.67 -12.53 -11.01
N ALA A 136 5.80 -13.68 -10.37
CA ALA A 136 5.48 -14.96 -11.00
C ALA A 136 4.06 -15.38 -10.63
N TRP A 137 3.17 -15.46 -11.60
CA TRP A 137 1.82 -16.03 -11.39
C TRP A 137 1.16 -16.46 -12.69
#